data_b9dabbb788a87723a8606d63bf0dc90e
#
_entry.id   b9dabbb788a87723a8606d63bf0dc90e
#
_cell.length_a   1.000
_cell.length_b   1.000
_cell.length_c   1.000
_cell.angle_alpha   90.00
_cell.angle_beta   90.00
_cell.angle_gamma   90.00
#
_symmetry.space_group_name_H-M   'P 1'
#
loop_
_entity.id
_entity.type
_entity.pdbx_description
1 polymer ?
#
loop_
_entity_poly.entity_id
_entity_poly.type
_entity_poly.pdbx_seq_one_letter_code
_entity_poly.pdbx_strand_id
1 'polypeptide(L)'
;MAEPILTVDHLVKSYDGKTNVLDNVSFAVKPGEVIVVVGPSGCGKSTLLRCLNGLEPVQAGRVKLGSETVAYGGKNLAALRQRIGMVFQSYELFPHLTVLENILLAPTKVQKRSRAEVQQEAEALLDRVGLLAKKNSYPRELSGGQKQRVAIVRALCMHPEILLFDEVTAALDPEMVREVLDVMLDLAREGKTMVIVTHEIQFARAIASRVLFLDDGRIVE
;
A
#
# COMPACT_ATOMS: atom_id res chain seq x y z
N MET A 1 18.03 8.34 17.65
CA MET A 1 17.36 8.26 16.33
C MET A 1 16.29 7.18 16.42
N ALA A 2 15.09 7.41 15.90
CA ALA A 2 14.02 6.39 15.92
C ALA A 2 14.47 5.16 15.11
N GLU A 3 14.23 3.96 15.66
CA GLU A 3 14.50 2.71 14.94
C GLU A 3 13.58 2.60 13.70
N PRO A 4 14.09 2.05 12.59
CA PRO A 4 13.29 1.88 11.39
C PRO A 4 12.16 0.87 11.62
N ILE A 5 10.95 1.19 11.11
CA ILE A 5 9.80 0.27 11.12
C ILE A 5 9.92 -0.81 10.05
N LEU A 6 10.51 -0.47 8.90
CA LEU A 6 10.80 -1.39 7.81
C LEU A 6 12.26 -1.26 7.38
N THR A 7 12.93 -2.38 7.17
CA THR A 7 14.31 -2.43 6.66
C THR A 7 14.37 -3.39 5.47
N VAL A 8 14.96 -2.93 4.39
CA VAL A 8 15.25 -3.69 3.18
C VAL A 8 16.77 -3.76 3.06
N ASP A 9 17.32 -4.97 2.94
CA ASP A 9 18.73 -5.24 3.03
C ASP A 9 19.18 -6.15 1.87
N HIS A 10 19.93 -5.58 0.91
CA HIS A 10 20.48 -6.24 -0.27
C HIS A 10 19.47 -7.08 -1.07
N LEU A 11 18.26 -6.54 -1.29
CA LEU A 11 17.16 -7.25 -1.92
C LEU A 11 17.46 -7.54 -3.39
N VAL A 12 17.30 -8.80 -3.78
CA VAL A 12 17.43 -9.27 -5.18
C VAL A 12 16.17 -10.02 -5.58
N LYS A 13 15.57 -9.62 -6.71
CA LYS A 13 14.41 -10.28 -7.30
C LYS A 13 14.64 -10.59 -8.78
N SER A 14 14.41 -11.83 -9.14
CA SER A 14 14.37 -12.30 -10.53
C SER A 14 13.14 -13.18 -10.75
N TYR A 15 12.55 -13.14 -11.94
CA TYR A 15 11.45 -14.03 -12.34
C TYR A 15 11.92 -15.22 -13.16
N ASP A 16 12.99 -15.06 -13.92
CA ASP A 16 13.54 -16.08 -14.84
C ASP A 16 14.85 -16.72 -14.33
N GLY A 17 15.37 -16.23 -13.20
CA GLY A 17 16.64 -16.63 -12.61
C GLY A 17 17.88 -16.15 -13.41
N LYS A 18 17.70 -15.30 -14.42
CA LYS A 18 18.78 -14.77 -15.27
C LYS A 18 18.90 -13.26 -15.17
N THR A 19 17.76 -12.56 -15.20
CA THR A 19 17.70 -11.10 -15.15
C THR A 19 17.15 -10.64 -13.82
N ASN A 20 17.85 -9.76 -13.13
CA ASN A 20 17.40 -9.18 -11.90
C ASN A 20 16.44 -8.01 -12.20
N VAL A 21 15.20 -8.09 -11.72
CA VAL A 21 14.23 -6.98 -11.73
C VAL A 21 14.51 -6.03 -10.57
N LEU A 22 15.02 -6.55 -9.45
CA LEU A 22 15.61 -5.78 -8.35
C LEU A 22 17.00 -6.32 -8.10
N ASP A 23 17.99 -5.44 -8.00
CA ASP A 23 19.37 -5.79 -7.84
C ASP A 23 20.03 -4.99 -6.71
N ASN A 24 20.26 -5.67 -5.58
CA ASN A 24 20.94 -5.12 -4.42
C ASN A 24 20.26 -3.87 -3.80
N VAL A 25 18.91 -3.88 -3.74
CA VAL A 25 18.13 -2.77 -3.21
C VAL A 25 18.21 -2.75 -1.69
N SER A 26 18.61 -1.60 -1.11
CA SER A 26 18.70 -1.42 0.35
C SER A 26 18.18 -0.05 0.76
N PHE A 27 17.25 -0.03 1.73
CA PHE A 27 16.78 1.20 2.39
C PHE A 27 16.05 0.86 3.68
N ALA A 28 15.76 1.89 4.47
CA ALA A 28 14.96 1.75 5.68
C ALA A 28 13.88 2.84 5.73
N VAL A 29 12.75 2.53 6.37
CA VAL A 29 11.61 3.43 6.56
C VAL A 29 11.44 3.67 8.05
N LYS A 30 11.36 4.94 8.47
CA LYS A 30 11.11 5.32 9.86
C LYS A 30 9.61 5.43 10.13
N PRO A 31 9.15 5.28 11.39
CA PRO A 31 7.77 5.58 11.74
C PRO A 31 7.37 7.01 11.32
N GLY A 32 6.20 7.15 10.69
CA GLY A 32 5.70 8.44 10.18
C GLY A 32 6.39 8.96 8.92
N GLU A 33 7.39 8.25 8.38
CA GLU A 33 8.07 8.64 7.15
C GLU A 33 7.22 8.28 5.92
N VAL A 34 7.16 9.20 4.96
CA VAL A 34 6.58 8.97 3.64
C VAL A 34 7.71 8.87 2.62
N ILE A 35 7.93 7.66 2.10
CA ILE A 35 8.88 7.42 1.02
C ILE A 35 8.11 7.36 -0.31
N VAL A 36 8.55 8.13 -1.29
CA VAL A 36 8.05 8.03 -2.66
C VAL A 36 9.11 7.38 -3.53
N VAL A 37 8.72 6.31 -4.23
CA VAL A 37 9.58 5.60 -5.19
C VAL A 37 9.20 6.05 -6.60
N VAL A 38 10.14 6.62 -7.30
CA VAL A 38 10.01 7.06 -8.69
C VAL A 38 11.01 6.35 -9.59
N GLY A 39 10.80 6.39 -10.89
CA GLY A 39 11.69 5.78 -11.87
C GLY A 39 10.95 5.40 -13.16
N PRO A 40 11.66 4.99 -14.22
CA PRO A 40 11.09 4.58 -15.50
C PRO A 40 10.06 3.45 -15.38
N SER A 41 9.18 3.30 -16.38
CA SER A 41 8.29 2.14 -16.45
C SER A 41 9.12 0.87 -16.60
N GLY A 42 8.70 -0.18 -15.86
CA GLY A 42 9.39 -1.47 -15.90
C GLY A 42 10.64 -1.59 -15.03
N CYS A 43 11.12 -0.53 -14.35
CA CYS A 43 12.33 -0.59 -13.52
C CYS A 43 12.18 -1.37 -12.19
N GLY A 44 11.01 -1.95 -11.90
CA GLY A 44 10.81 -2.81 -10.72
C GLY A 44 10.05 -2.20 -9.55
N LYS A 45 9.46 -1.00 -9.66
CA LYS A 45 8.74 -0.30 -8.56
C LYS A 45 7.63 -1.13 -7.93
N SER A 46 6.68 -1.62 -8.73
CA SER A 46 5.58 -2.48 -8.25
C SER A 46 6.09 -3.81 -7.70
N THR A 47 7.14 -4.37 -8.32
CA THR A 47 7.81 -5.57 -7.82
C THR A 47 8.41 -5.33 -6.44
N LEU A 48 9.04 -4.17 -6.22
CA LEU A 48 9.56 -3.80 -4.91
C LEU A 48 8.45 -3.80 -3.86
N LEU A 49 7.33 -3.09 -4.09
CA LEU A 49 6.20 -3.08 -3.14
C LEU A 49 5.66 -4.48 -2.85
N ARG A 50 5.55 -5.33 -3.86
CA ARG A 50 5.08 -6.73 -3.71
C ARG A 50 6.07 -7.58 -2.91
N CYS A 51 7.36 -7.32 -3.01
CA CYS A 51 8.37 -7.96 -2.17
C CYS A 51 8.24 -7.49 -0.71
N LEU A 52 7.96 -6.20 -0.45
CA LEU A 52 7.84 -5.65 0.90
C LEU A 52 6.72 -6.32 1.71
N ASN A 53 5.57 -6.63 1.09
CA ASN A 53 4.46 -7.30 1.77
C ASN A 53 4.44 -8.81 1.59
N GLY A 54 5.49 -9.39 1.00
CA GLY A 54 5.65 -10.82 0.82
C GLY A 54 4.75 -11.43 -0.25
N LEU A 55 4.16 -10.65 -1.16
CA LEU A 55 3.42 -11.18 -2.33
C LEU A 55 4.36 -11.83 -3.33
N GLU A 56 5.57 -11.28 -3.48
CA GLU A 56 6.61 -11.82 -4.35
C GLU A 56 7.80 -12.31 -3.52
N PRO A 57 8.23 -13.56 -3.68
CA PRO A 57 9.43 -14.07 -3.03
C PRO A 57 10.69 -13.45 -3.65
N VAL A 58 11.72 -13.30 -2.84
CA VAL A 58 13.03 -12.76 -3.25
C VAL A 58 14.06 -13.87 -3.36
N GLN A 59 15.09 -13.69 -4.21
CA GLN A 59 16.18 -14.64 -4.41
C GLN A 59 17.32 -14.43 -3.42
N ALA A 60 17.56 -13.17 -3.00
CA ALA A 60 18.56 -12.84 -1.99
C ALA A 60 18.15 -11.58 -1.22
N GLY A 61 18.86 -11.32 -0.13
CA GLY A 61 18.56 -10.21 0.77
C GLY A 61 17.40 -10.52 1.71
N ARG A 62 16.90 -9.50 2.39
CA ARG A 62 15.81 -9.66 3.35
C ARG A 62 15.01 -8.37 3.53
N VAL A 63 13.75 -8.54 3.89
CA VAL A 63 12.87 -7.47 4.37
C VAL A 63 12.54 -7.75 5.83
N LYS A 64 12.61 -6.74 6.69
CA LYS A 64 12.23 -6.83 8.10
C LYS A 64 11.17 -5.79 8.42
N LEU A 65 10.16 -6.18 9.19
CA LEU A 65 9.20 -5.28 9.82
C LEU A 65 9.45 -5.28 11.33
N GLY A 66 10.01 -4.20 11.85
CA GLY A 66 10.62 -4.18 13.18
C GLY A 66 11.72 -5.25 13.31
N SER A 67 11.58 -6.14 14.29
CA SER A 67 12.51 -7.27 14.49
C SER A 67 12.19 -8.52 13.64
N GLU A 68 11.00 -8.58 13.00
CA GLU A 68 10.55 -9.76 12.26
C GLU A 68 11.00 -9.73 10.80
N THR A 69 11.63 -10.82 10.35
CA THR A 69 11.97 -10.99 8.93
C THR A 69 10.78 -11.53 8.15
N VAL A 70 10.50 -10.96 6.99
CA VAL A 70 9.49 -11.45 6.04
C VAL A 70 9.90 -12.81 5.53
N ALA A 71 9.20 -13.85 5.97
CA ALA A 71 9.42 -15.24 5.55
C ALA A 71 8.51 -15.56 4.36
N TYR A 72 9.04 -15.53 3.17
CA TYR A 72 8.28 -15.84 1.95
C TYR A 72 7.85 -17.30 1.93
N GLY A 73 6.52 -17.56 1.85
CA GLY A 73 5.94 -18.90 1.93
C GLY A 73 5.78 -19.46 3.34
N GLY A 74 6.16 -18.72 4.38
CA GLY A 74 6.05 -19.13 5.78
C GLY A 74 4.64 -18.96 6.37
N LYS A 75 4.36 -19.66 7.48
CA LYS A 75 3.07 -19.59 8.21
C LYS A 75 2.75 -18.18 8.75
N ASN A 76 3.76 -17.34 8.97
CA ASN A 76 3.61 -15.98 9.54
C ASN A 76 3.28 -14.91 8.50
N LEU A 77 3.24 -15.25 7.20
CA LEU A 77 3.02 -14.26 6.14
C LEU A 77 1.65 -13.59 6.24
N ALA A 78 0.63 -14.32 6.68
CA ALA A 78 -0.71 -13.77 6.92
C ALA A 78 -0.74 -12.74 8.06
N ALA A 79 0.04 -12.97 9.14
CA ALA A 79 0.18 -12.00 10.24
C ALA A 79 0.93 -10.75 9.79
N LEU A 80 2.00 -10.91 9.01
CA LEU A 80 2.76 -9.79 8.44
C LEU A 80 1.87 -8.89 7.56
N ARG A 81 1.05 -9.50 6.69
CA ARG A 81 0.14 -8.77 5.79
C ARG A 81 -0.97 -7.99 6.49
N GLN A 82 -1.26 -8.29 7.76
CA GLN A 82 -2.14 -7.47 8.57
C GLN A 82 -1.47 -6.16 9.01
N ARG A 83 -0.14 -6.18 9.17
CA ARG A 83 0.68 -5.03 9.60
C ARG A 83 1.14 -4.18 8.42
N ILE A 84 1.18 -4.74 7.20
CA ILE A 84 1.56 -4.04 5.97
C ILE A 84 0.33 -3.99 5.06
N GLY A 85 -0.38 -2.86 5.06
CA GLY A 85 -1.49 -2.62 4.14
C GLY A 85 -0.98 -2.33 2.73
N MET A 86 -1.68 -2.82 1.71
CA MET A 86 -1.36 -2.53 0.32
C MET A 86 -2.60 -2.11 -0.45
N VAL A 87 -2.46 -1.02 -1.21
CA VAL A 87 -3.47 -0.47 -2.10
C VAL A 87 -2.94 -0.58 -3.52
N PHE A 88 -3.68 -1.30 -4.37
CA PHE A 88 -3.28 -1.63 -5.74
C PHE A 88 -3.86 -0.64 -6.75
N GLN A 89 -3.24 -0.55 -7.90
CA GLN A 89 -3.71 0.20 -9.05
C GLN A 89 -5.12 -0.25 -9.51
N SER A 90 -5.40 -1.56 -9.44
CA SER A 90 -6.66 -2.17 -9.92
C SER A 90 -7.75 -2.25 -8.84
N TYR A 91 -7.63 -1.51 -7.72
CA TYR A 91 -8.58 -1.47 -6.58
C TYR A 91 -8.73 -2.81 -5.83
N GLU A 92 -8.75 -3.94 -6.51
CA GLU A 92 -8.90 -5.31 -6.01
C GLU A 92 -10.11 -5.48 -5.05
N LEU A 93 -11.24 -4.82 -5.39
CA LEU A 93 -12.50 -4.98 -4.66
C LEU A 93 -13.22 -6.25 -5.11
N PHE A 94 -13.84 -6.95 -4.17
CA PHE A 94 -14.67 -8.11 -4.44
C PHE A 94 -15.99 -7.65 -5.10
N PRO A 95 -16.25 -8.00 -6.39
CA PRO A 95 -17.37 -7.42 -7.16
C PRO A 95 -18.74 -7.87 -6.68
N HIS A 96 -18.81 -8.99 -5.95
CA HIS A 96 -20.03 -9.58 -5.40
C HIS A 96 -20.35 -9.12 -3.98
N LEU A 97 -19.49 -8.29 -3.37
CA LEU A 97 -19.68 -7.70 -2.04
C LEU A 97 -19.96 -6.20 -2.18
N THR A 98 -20.79 -5.66 -1.30
CA THR A 98 -20.98 -4.22 -1.17
C THR A 98 -19.71 -3.51 -0.70
N VAL A 99 -19.68 -2.18 -0.77
CA VAL A 99 -18.58 -1.36 -0.23
C VAL A 99 -18.30 -1.72 1.23
N LEU A 100 -19.33 -1.71 2.07
CA LEU A 100 -19.17 -2.01 3.48
C LEU A 100 -18.67 -3.45 3.71
N GLU A 101 -19.24 -4.44 3.01
CA GLU A 101 -18.80 -5.83 3.12
C GLU A 101 -17.34 -6.04 2.69
N ASN A 102 -16.88 -5.34 1.65
CA ASN A 102 -15.46 -5.32 1.24
C ASN A 102 -14.54 -4.87 2.37
N ILE A 103 -14.95 -3.83 3.11
CA ILE A 103 -14.15 -3.27 4.22
C ILE A 103 -14.19 -4.21 5.44
N LEU A 104 -15.36 -4.73 5.78
CA LEU A 104 -15.56 -5.57 6.98
C LEU A 104 -14.90 -6.94 6.86
N LEU A 105 -14.67 -7.46 5.66
CA LEU A 105 -14.27 -8.86 5.43
C LEU A 105 -13.00 -9.24 6.20
N ALA A 106 -11.91 -8.52 5.99
CA ALA A 106 -10.63 -8.88 6.57
C ALA A 106 -10.59 -8.64 8.10
N PRO A 107 -11.00 -7.49 8.66
CA PRO A 107 -11.00 -7.27 10.10
C PRO A 107 -11.83 -8.31 10.86
N THR A 108 -13.00 -8.71 10.33
CA THR A 108 -13.87 -9.69 11.00
C THR A 108 -13.39 -11.12 10.85
N LYS A 109 -12.90 -11.51 9.65
CA LYS A 109 -12.49 -12.90 9.38
C LYS A 109 -11.08 -13.20 9.87
N VAL A 110 -10.13 -12.26 9.70
CA VAL A 110 -8.71 -12.48 9.99
C VAL A 110 -8.37 -12.01 11.40
N GLN A 111 -8.74 -10.77 11.78
CA GLN A 111 -8.47 -10.22 13.10
C GLN A 111 -9.50 -10.64 14.16
N LYS A 112 -10.60 -11.29 13.76
CA LYS A 112 -11.68 -11.73 14.67
C LYS A 112 -12.35 -10.58 15.45
N ARG A 113 -12.28 -9.37 14.93
CA ARG A 113 -12.91 -8.20 15.54
C ARG A 113 -14.44 -8.27 15.41
N SER A 114 -15.14 -7.66 16.36
CA SER A 114 -16.59 -7.58 16.37
C SER A 114 -17.10 -6.85 15.11
N ARG A 115 -18.12 -7.42 14.44
CA ARG A 115 -18.72 -6.80 13.24
C ARG A 115 -19.26 -5.40 13.54
N ALA A 116 -19.86 -5.20 14.70
CA ALA A 116 -20.46 -3.91 15.08
C ALA A 116 -19.37 -2.83 15.26
N GLU A 117 -18.26 -3.16 15.93
CA GLU A 117 -17.13 -2.26 16.11
C GLU A 117 -16.50 -1.88 14.77
N VAL A 118 -16.18 -2.89 13.92
CA VAL A 118 -15.58 -2.65 12.61
C VAL A 118 -16.51 -1.87 11.69
N GLN A 119 -17.83 -2.10 11.78
CA GLN A 119 -18.79 -1.35 10.99
C GLN A 119 -18.82 0.13 11.37
N GLN A 120 -18.82 0.45 12.67
CA GLN A 120 -18.78 1.83 13.13
C GLN A 120 -17.52 2.55 12.64
N GLU A 121 -16.38 1.91 12.72
CA GLU A 121 -15.10 2.44 12.21
C GLU A 121 -15.12 2.61 10.68
N ALA A 122 -15.57 1.59 9.96
CA ALA A 122 -15.68 1.62 8.50
C ALA A 122 -16.59 2.76 8.01
N GLU A 123 -17.72 2.98 8.69
CA GLU A 123 -18.66 4.07 8.37
C GLU A 123 -18.02 5.44 8.64
N ALA A 124 -17.26 5.61 9.72
CA ALA A 124 -16.52 6.83 10.00
C ALA A 124 -15.42 7.10 8.95
N LEU A 125 -14.68 6.06 8.54
CA LEU A 125 -13.67 6.19 7.48
C LEU A 125 -14.30 6.48 6.11
N LEU A 126 -15.45 5.87 5.80
CA LEU A 126 -16.19 6.15 4.57
C LEU A 126 -16.73 7.59 4.54
N ASP A 127 -17.17 8.12 5.69
CA ASP A 127 -17.62 9.51 5.81
C ASP A 127 -16.46 10.49 5.52
N ARG A 128 -15.28 10.24 6.08
CA ARG A 128 -14.06 11.04 5.84
C ARG A 128 -13.69 11.14 4.35
N VAL A 129 -13.91 10.07 3.58
CA VAL A 129 -13.63 10.06 2.13
C VAL A 129 -14.85 10.39 1.27
N GLY A 130 -15.97 10.87 1.90
CA GLY A 130 -17.19 11.29 1.21
C GLY A 130 -18.00 10.14 0.58
N LEU A 131 -17.87 8.92 1.10
CA LEU A 131 -18.50 7.72 0.52
C LEU A 131 -19.49 7.00 1.46
N LEU A 132 -19.86 7.59 2.60
CA LEU A 132 -20.79 6.95 3.56
C LEU A 132 -22.11 6.58 2.90
N ALA A 133 -22.66 7.46 2.05
CA ALA A 133 -23.92 7.20 1.30
C ALA A 133 -23.83 6.02 0.32
N LYS A 134 -22.60 5.60 -0.05
CA LYS A 134 -22.33 4.49 -0.97
C LYS A 134 -22.02 3.17 -0.26
N LYS A 135 -22.13 3.07 1.06
CA LYS A 135 -21.76 1.88 1.84
C LYS A 135 -22.45 0.60 1.39
N ASN A 136 -23.67 0.68 0.87
CA ASN A 136 -24.46 -0.45 0.39
C ASN A 136 -24.37 -0.65 -1.14
N SER A 137 -23.65 0.20 -1.87
CA SER A 137 -23.42 0.06 -3.31
C SER A 137 -22.42 -1.06 -3.61
N TYR A 138 -22.52 -1.66 -4.80
CA TYR A 138 -21.54 -2.60 -5.31
C TYR A 138 -20.43 -1.89 -6.08
N PRO A 139 -19.22 -2.48 -6.22
CA PRO A 139 -18.11 -1.86 -6.96
C PRO A 139 -18.47 -1.40 -8.38
N ARG A 140 -19.34 -2.12 -9.09
CA ARG A 140 -19.80 -1.75 -10.45
C ARG A 140 -20.55 -0.40 -10.49
N GLU A 141 -21.09 0.06 -9.37
CA GLU A 141 -21.87 1.30 -9.24
C GLU A 141 -21.00 2.51 -8.83
N LEU A 142 -19.68 2.30 -8.73
CA LEU A 142 -18.71 3.31 -8.32
C LEU A 142 -17.85 3.76 -9.47
N SER A 143 -17.47 5.06 -9.47
CA SER A 143 -16.39 5.57 -10.33
C SER A 143 -15.03 4.98 -9.94
N GLY A 144 -14.02 5.12 -10.80
CA GLY A 144 -12.65 4.68 -10.52
C GLY A 144 -12.09 5.28 -9.22
N GLY A 145 -12.21 6.61 -9.05
CA GLY A 145 -11.74 7.30 -7.85
C GLY A 145 -12.50 6.88 -6.58
N GLN A 146 -13.82 6.60 -6.70
CA GLN A 146 -14.59 6.05 -5.58
C GLN A 146 -14.11 4.66 -5.19
N LYS A 147 -13.87 3.76 -6.16
CA LYS A 147 -13.30 2.44 -5.91
C LYS A 147 -11.94 2.52 -5.20
N GLN A 148 -11.10 3.46 -5.64
CA GLN A 148 -9.78 3.65 -5.05
C GLN A 148 -9.87 4.13 -3.60
N ARG A 149 -10.74 5.09 -3.30
CA ARG A 149 -10.97 5.54 -1.93
C ARG A 149 -11.53 4.42 -1.03
N VAL A 150 -12.41 3.57 -1.55
CA VAL A 150 -12.87 2.36 -0.83
C VAL A 150 -11.70 1.40 -0.57
N ALA A 151 -10.80 1.19 -1.53
CA ALA A 151 -9.62 0.33 -1.35
C ALA A 151 -8.67 0.87 -0.27
N ILE A 152 -8.52 2.21 -0.19
CA ILE A 152 -7.76 2.87 0.88
C ILE A 152 -8.44 2.65 2.23
N VAL A 153 -9.75 2.88 2.35
CA VAL A 153 -10.52 2.66 3.58
C VAL A 153 -10.42 1.20 4.04
N ARG A 154 -10.53 0.25 3.10
CA ARG A 154 -10.37 -1.19 3.38
C ARG A 154 -8.98 -1.50 3.98
N ALA A 155 -7.93 -0.90 3.45
CA ALA A 155 -6.58 -1.08 3.98
C ALA A 155 -6.42 -0.46 5.37
N LEU A 156 -6.97 0.75 5.59
CA LEU A 156 -6.92 1.47 6.87
C LEU A 156 -7.64 0.72 8.00
N CYS A 157 -8.77 0.08 7.69
CA CYS A 157 -9.59 -0.64 8.67
C CYS A 157 -8.88 -1.86 9.29
N MET A 158 -7.75 -2.30 8.69
CA MET A 158 -6.85 -3.32 9.24
C MET A 158 -5.85 -2.77 10.25
N HIS A 159 -5.77 -1.45 10.48
CA HIS A 159 -4.79 -0.76 11.33
C HIS A 159 -3.33 -1.12 10.99
N PRO A 160 -2.92 -1.00 9.74
CA PRO A 160 -1.56 -1.35 9.36
C PRO A 160 -0.54 -0.38 9.95
N GLU A 161 0.66 -0.89 10.23
CA GLU A 161 1.80 -0.08 10.67
C GLU A 161 2.43 0.70 9.52
N ILE A 162 2.32 0.17 8.29
CA ILE A 162 2.81 0.79 7.06
C ILE A 162 1.82 0.55 5.93
N LEU A 163 1.62 1.56 5.09
CA LEU A 163 0.78 1.50 3.90
C LEU A 163 1.64 1.57 2.63
N LEU A 164 1.41 0.65 1.72
CA LEU A 164 2.04 0.60 0.41
C LEU A 164 1.02 1.00 -0.66
N PHE A 165 1.37 1.96 -1.52
CA PHE A 165 0.52 2.44 -2.60
C PHE A 165 1.19 2.19 -3.96
N ASP A 166 0.59 1.34 -4.80
CA ASP A 166 1.12 0.95 -6.10
C ASP A 166 0.35 1.65 -7.22
N GLU A 167 0.86 2.80 -7.70
CA GLU A 167 0.32 3.59 -8.82
C GLU A 167 -1.20 3.83 -8.75
N VAL A 168 -1.71 4.18 -7.58
CA VAL A 168 -3.15 4.23 -7.26
C VAL A 168 -3.95 5.25 -8.08
N THR A 169 -3.31 6.12 -8.84
CA THR A 169 -3.94 7.12 -9.71
C THR A 169 -3.85 6.79 -11.20
N ALA A 170 -3.04 5.81 -11.60
CA ALA A 170 -2.71 5.57 -13.01
C ALA A 170 -3.91 5.15 -13.90
N ALA A 171 -4.98 4.62 -13.29
CA ALA A 171 -6.20 4.19 -13.99
C ALA A 171 -7.38 5.19 -13.82
N LEU A 172 -7.11 6.43 -13.38
CA LEU A 172 -8.12 7.42 -13.04
C LEU A 172 -8.12 8.59 -14.02
N ASP A 173 -9.31 9.16 -14.24
CA ASP A 173 -9.45 10.45 -14.91
C ASP A 173 -8.88 11.58 -14.04
N PRO A 174 -8.34 12.67 -14.63
CA PRO A 174 -7.68 13.75 -13.89
C PRO A 174 -8.49 14.37 -12.76
N GLU A 175 -9.81 14.46 -12.90
CA GLU A 175 -10.71 14.98 -11.86
C GLU A 175 -10.75 14.05 -10.64
N MET A 176 -10.69 12.73 -10.86
CA MET A 176 -10.72 11.72 -9.78
C MET A 176 -9.35 11.54 -9.10
N VAL A 177 -8.25 11.84 -9.81
CA VAL A 177 -6.88 11.79 -9.28
C VAL A 177 -6.78 12.65 -8.03
N ARG A 178 -7.26 13.90 -8.10
CA ARG A 178 -7.16 14.86 -7.00
C ARG A 178 -7.80 14.34 -5.71
N GLU A 179 -9.01 13.79 -5.81
CA GLU A 179 -9.74 13.26 -4.64
C GLU A 179 -8.98 12.13 -3.92
N VAL A 180 -8.28 11.28 -4.67
CA VAL A 180 -7.45 10.20 -4.11
C VAL A 180 -6.18 10.76 -3.48
N LEU A 181 -5.51 11.71 -4.16
CA LEU A 181 -4.30 12.34 -3.66
C LEU A 181 -4.56 13.16 -2.37
N ASP A 182 -5.70 13.84 -2.27
CA ASP A 182 -6.09 14.57 -1.06
C ASP A 182 -6.23 13.63 0.15
N VAL A 183 -6.83 12.45 -0.02
CA VAL A 183 -6.90 11.42 1.03
C VAL A 183 -5.48 10.98 1.46
N MET A 184 -4.57 10.77 0.51
CA MET A 184 -3.19 10.37 0.84
C MET A 184 -2.41 11.48 1.55
N LEU A 185 -2.62 12.75 1.18
CA LEU A 185 -2.04 13.91 1.88
C LEU A 185 -2.52 13.98 3.33
N ASP A 186 -3.81 13.74 3.58
CA ASP A 186 -4.35 13.73 4.94
C ASP A 186 -3.74 12.61 5.78
N LEU A 187 -3.56 11.42 5.21
CA LEU A 187 -2.89 10.31 5.90
C LEU A 187 -1.42 10.66 6.25
N ALA A 188 -0.71 11.36 5.37
CA ALA A 188 0.64 11.84 5.65
C ALA A 188 0.67 12.85 6.80
N ARG A 189 -0.28 13.81 6.82
CA ARG A 189 -0.44 14.80 7.91
C ARG A 189 -0.76 14.15 9.25
N GLU A 190 -1.46 13.02 9.24
CA GLU A 190 -1.72 12.19 10.43
C GLU A 190 -0.51 11.37 10.90
N GLY A 191 0.61 11.46 10.22
CA GLY A 191 1.84 10.73 10.56
C GLY A 191 1.80 9.25 10.19
N LYS A 192 0.98 8.83 9.22
CA LYS A 192 0.99 7.46 8.71
C LYS A 192 2.30 7.17 7.97
N THR A 193 2.87 6.01 8.23
CA THR A 193 4.07 5.54 7.51
C THR A 193 3.65 4.99 6.15
N MET A 194 4.26 5.48 5.07
CA MET A 194 3.85 5.12 3.72
C MET A 194 5.04 4.89 2.79
N VAL A 195 4.91 3.92 1.88
CA VAL A 195 5.77 3.80 0.68
C VAL A 195 4.85 3.88 -0.54
N ILE A 196 5.11 4.86 -1.40
CA ILE A 196 4.23 5.25 -2.50
C ILE A 196 4.99 5.13 -3.82
N VAL A 197 4.45 4.37 -4.76
CA VAL A 197 4.87 4.40 -6.17
C VAL A 197 3.90 5.29 -6.92
N THR A 198 4.39 6.33 -7.57
CA THR A 198 3.57 7.28 -8.34
C THR A 198 4.34 7.91 -9.49
N HIS A 199 3.62 8.34 -10.52
CA HIS A 199 4.11 9.19 -11.61
C HIS A 199 3.73 10.66 -11.40
N GLU A 200 2.98 11.00 -10.35
CA GLU A 200 2.52 12.34 -10.01
C GLU A 200 3.63 13.13 -9.30
N ILE A 201 4.53 13.77 -10.08
CA ILE A 201 5.73 14.45 -9.54
C ILE A 201 5.36 15.60 -8.59
N GLN A 202 4.31 16.36 -8.88
CA GLN A 202 3.88 17.47 -8.01
C GLN A 202 3.37 16.94 -6.65
N PHE A 203 2.64 15.86 -6.67
CA PHE A 203 2.20 15.17 -5.46
C PHE A 203 3.39 14.60 -4.68
N ALA A 204 4.33 13.93 -5.37
CA ALA A 204 5.54 13.41 -4.73
C ALA A 204 6.29 14.50 -3.96
N ARG A 205 6.48 15.69 -4.57
CA ARG A 205 7.11 16.85 -3.92
C ARG A 205 6.35 17.36 -2.69
N ALA A 206 5.01 17.26 -2.70
CA ALA A 206 4.18 17.77 -1.61
C ALA A 206 4.11 16.82 -0.41
N ILE A 207 4.24 15.49 -0.64
CA ILE A 207 4.01 14.48 0.39
C ILE A 207 5.29 13.79 0.91
N ALA A 208 6.34 13.70 0.06
CA ALA A 208 7.50 12.88 0.38
C ALA A 208 8.35 13.48 1.50
N SER A 209 8.68 12.66 2.50
CA SER A 209 9.78 12.91 3.42
C SER A 209 11.12 12.62 2.73
N ARG A 210 11.12 11.61 1.84
CA ARG A 210 12.26 11.18 1.04
C ARG A 210 11.78 10.57 -0.27
N VAL A 211 12.55 10.78 -1.34
CA VAL A 211 12.32 10.17 -2.64
C VAL A 211 13.43 9.15 -2.90
N LEU A 212 13.06 7.98 -3.42
CA LEU A 212 14.00 6.97 -3.91
C LEU A 212 13.85 6.89 -5.43
N PHE A 213 14.92 7.11 -6.15
CA PHE A 213 14.94 6.92 -7.60
C PHE A 213 15.40 5.50 -7.92
N LEU A 214 14.48 4.69 -8.46
CA LEU A 214 14.76 3.32 -8.88
C LEU A 214 15.01 3.31 -10.40
N ASP A 215 16.17 2.82 -10.81
CA ASP A 215 16.55 2.64 -12.20
C ASP A 215 17.26 1.32 -12.39
N ASP A 216 16.91 0.58 -13.44
CA ASP A 216 17.45 -0.75 -13.75
C ASP A 216 17.55 -1.67 -12.51
N GLY A 217 16.49 -1.69 -11.71
CA GLY A 217 16.38 -2.50 -10.50
C GLY A 217 17.22 -2.03 -9.30
N ARG A 218 17.87 -0.86 -9.37
CA ARG A 218 18.74 -0.32 -8.31
C ARG A 218 18.25 1.05 -7.82
N ILE A 219 18.47 1.33 -6.55
CA ILE A 219 18.32 2.68 -6.03
C ILE A 219 19.60 3.46 -6.40
N VAL A 220 19.42 4.52 -7.18
CA VAL A 220 20.53 5.37 -7.65
C VAL A 220 20.60 6.70 -6.90
N GLU A 221 19.49 7.11 -6.26
CA GLU A 221 19.39 8.33 -5.42
C GLU A 221 18.28 8.17 -4.38
#